data_9dd43897ecb43c6fde6d4eb062f14ce5
#
_entry.id   9dd43897ecb43c6fde6d4eb062f14ce5
#
_cell.length_a   1.000
_cell.length_b   1.000
_cell.length_c   1.000
_cell.angle_alpha   90.00
_cell.angle_beta   90.00
_cell.angle_gamma   90.00
#
_symmetry.space_group_name_H-M   'P 1'
#
loop_
_entity.id
_entity.type
_entity.pdbx_description
1 polymer ?
#
loop_
_entity_poly.entity_id
_entity_poly.type
_entity_poly.pdbx_seq_one_letter_code
_entity_poly.pdbx_strand_id
1 'polypeptide(L)'
;MTYKLILTPEAKRHLDEWRKSGQKKTIAKITQLFIELQQHPTTGTGQVEQLKGNLSGLWSRRIDKGSRMIYSIEDERVLVNVISLKGHYGDK
;
A
#
# COMPACT_ATOMS: atom_id res chain seq x y z
N MET A 1 -15.57 10.36 4.03
CA MET A 1 -14.34 11.14 4.29
C MET A 1 -13.21 10.60 3.43
N THR A 2 -12.43 11.47 2.85
CA THR A 2 -11.36 11.06 1.93
C THR A 2 -10.01 11.27 2.60
N TYR A 3 -9.24 10.19 2.66
CA TYR A 3 -7.88 10.27 3.20
C TYR A 3 -6.93 10.79 2.13
N LYS A 4 -5.99 11.63 2.55
CA LYS A 4 -4.94 12.09 1.65
C LYS A 4 -3.86 11.00 1.57
N LEU A 5 -3.36 10.77 0.35
CA LEU A 5 -2.33 9.76 0.13
C LEU A 5 -0.97 10.43 0.02
N ILE A 6 -0.02 9.92 0.81
CA ILE A 6 1.37 10.37 0.74
C ILE A 6 2.24 9.15 0.51
N LEU A 7 3.13 9.22 -0.47
CA LEU A 7 4.07 8.15 -0.75
C LEU A 7 5.45 8.53 -0.21
N THR A 8 6.07 7.59 0.51
CA THR A 8 7.46 7.78 0.92
C THR A 8 8.37 7.78 -0.31
N PRO A 9 9.60 8.27 -0.18
CA PRO A 9 10.54 8.19 -1.31
C PRO A 9 10.74 6.76 -1.81
N GLU A 10 10.76 5.77 -0.90
CA GLU A 10 10.87 4.38 -1.29
C GLU A 10 9.66 3.94 -2.11
N ALA A 11 8.45 4.30 -1.65
CA ALA A 11 7.24 3.93 -2.37
C ALA A 11 7.19 4.59 -3.75
N LYS A 12 7.64 5.85 -3.85
CA LYS A 12 7.70 6.51 -5.15
C LYS A 12 8.65 5.81 -6.10
N ARG A 13 9.79 5.35 -5.60
CA ARG A 13 10.75 4.61 -6.40
C ARG A 13 10.14 3.30 -6.87
N HIS A 14 9.45 2.59 -5.98
CA HIS A 14 8.78 1.34 -6.33
C HIS A 14 7.72 1.56 -7.40
N LEU A 15 6.93 2.64 -7.26
CA LEU A 15 5.91 2.94 -8.24
C LEU A 15 6.52 3.18 -9.62
N ASP A 16 7.64 3.91 -9.65
CA ASP A 16 8.34 4.16 -10.88
C ASP A 16 8.86 2.86 -11.51
N GLU A 17 9.38 1.96 -10.68
CA GLU A 17 9.84 0.67 -11.16
C GLU A 17 8.67 -0.15 -11.73
N TRP A 18 7.50 -0.12 -11.07
CA TRP A 18 6.33 -0.80 -11.60
C TRP A 18 5.93 -0.25 -12.96
N ARG A 19 5.93 1.07 -13.10
CA ARG A 19 5.58 1.71 -14.37
C ARG A 19 6.53 1.29 -15.47
N LYS A 20 7.81 1.17 -15.17
CA LYS A 20 8.82 0.77 -16.15
C LYS A 20 8.76 -0.71 -16.46
N SER A 21 8.17 -1.51 -15.60
CA SER A 21 8.10 -2.96 -15.78
C SER A 21 7.18 -3.38 -16.91
N GLY A 22 6.23 -2.52 -17.30
CA GLY A 22 5.27 -2.85 -18.33
C GLY A 22 4.17 -3.78 -17.88
N GLN A 23 4.09 -4.11 -16.59
CA GLN A 23 3.06 -5.02 -16.08
C GLN A 23 1.77 -4.24 -15.85
N LYS A 24 1.00 -4.10 -16.91
CA LYS A 24 -0.18 -3.23 -16.90
C LYS A 24 -1.23 -3.65 -15.88
N LYS A 25 -1.43 -4.96 -15.70
CA LYS A 25 -2.42 -5.45 -14.75
C LYS A 25 -2.03 -5.10 -13.33
N THR A 26 -0.74 -5.22 -13.00
CA THR A 26 -0.25 -4.91 -11.67
C THR A 26 -0.36 -3.41 -11.40
N ILE A 27 -0.03 -2.59 -12.39
CA ILE A 27 -0.14 -1.14 -12.25
C ILE A 27 -1.60 -0.74 -12.02
N ALA A 28 -2.53 -1.35 -12.76
CA ALA A 28 -3.94 -1.07 -12.58
C ALA A 28 -4.41 -1.47 -11.18
N LYS A 29 -3.90 -2.58 -10.66
CA LYS A 29 -4.24 -3.02 -9.32
C LYS A 29 -3.74 -2.01 -8.28
N ILE A 30 -2.53 -1.53 -8.44
CA ILE A 30 -1.97 -0.53 -7.53
C ILE A 30 -2.83 0.73 -7.54
N THR A 31 -3.23 1.19 -8.71
CA THR A 31 -4.08 2.36 -8.82
C THR A 31 -5.41 2.15 -8.12
N GLN A 32 -6.01 0.98 -8.29
CA GLN A 32 -7.26 0.66 -7.61
C GLN A 32 -7.09 0.66 -6.10
N LEU A 33 -5.99 0.09 -5.62
CA LEU A 33 -5.73 0.06 -4.18
C LEU A 33 -5.54 1.47 -3.62
N PHE A 34 -4.88 2.36 -4.37
CA PHE A 34 -4.75 3.75 -3.95
C PHE A 34 -6.11 4.41 -3.77
N ILE A 35 -7.02 4.17 -4.70
CA ILE A 35 -8.37 4.73 -4.62
C ILE A 35 -9.07 4.20 -3.37
N GLU A 36 -8.95 2.91 -3.10
CA GLU A 36 -9.57 2.30 -1.93
C GLU A 36 -8.99 2.84 -0.64
N LEU A 37 -7.67 3.05 -0.59
CA LEU A 37 -7.04 3.61 0.61
C LEU A 37 -7.58 4.99 0.94
N GLN A 38 -7.92 5.77 -0.07
CA GLN A 38 -8.44 7.11 0.17
C GLN A 38 -9.84 7.09 0.76
N GLN A 39 -10.60 6.04 0.52
CA GLN A 39 -11.98 5.96 0.97
C GLN A 39 -12.17 5.07 2.19
N HIS A 40 -11.49 3.94 2.24
CA HIS A 40 -11.60 3.02 3.37
C HIS A 40 -10.30 2.25 3.56
N PRO A 41 -9.36 2.85 4.31
CA PRO A 41 -8.01 2.28 4.40
C PRO A 41 -7.91 0.98 5.21
N THR A 42 -8.96 0.58 5.93
CA THR A 42 -8.90 -0.64 6.73
C THR A 42 -9.73 -1.78 6.15
N THR A 43 -10.42 -1.56 5.04
CA THR A 43 -11.25 -2.59 4.41
C THR A 43 -11.08 -2.52 2.90
N GLY A 44 -11.49 -3.57 2.20
CA GLY A 44 -11.45 -3.57 0.75
C GLY A 44 -10.73 -4.77 0.20
N THR A 45 -10.23 -4.66 -1.04
CA THR A 45 -9.58 -5.77 -1.72
C THR A 45 -8.11 -5.87 -1.36
N GLY A 46 -7.49 -7.00 -1.71
CA GLY A 46 -6.07 -7.20 -1.51
C GLY A 46 -5.72 -7.85 -0.18
N GLN A 47 -6.67 -8.54 0.43
CA GLN A 47 -6.41 -9.21 1.71
C GLN A 47 -5.83 -8.23 2.72
N VAL A 48 -6.64 -7.23 3.06
CA VAL A 48 -6.23 -6.17 3.99
C VAL A 48 -5.84 -6.80 5.33
N GLU A 49 -4.67 -6.46 5.82
CA GLU A 49 -4.12 -7.11 7.00
C GLU A 49 -3.40 -6.09 7.88
N GLN A 50 -3.69 -6.16 9.17
CA GLN A 50 -2.97 -5.34 10.14
C GLN A 50 -1.76 -6.13 10.63
N LEU A 51 -0.58 -5.54 10.52
CA LEU A 51 0.66 -6.24 10.88
C LEU A 51 0.88 -6.16 12.39
N LYS A 52 1.68 -7.11 12.90
CA LYS A 52 1.87 -7.27 14.33
C LYS A 52 3.35 -7.24 14.70
N GLY A 53 3.63 -7.31 15.99
CA GLY A 53 4.99 -7.32 16.49
C GLY A 53 5.68 -5.99 16.26
N ASN A 54 6.93 -6.03 15.84
CA ASN A 54 7.66 -4.80 15.56
C ASN A 54 7.19 -4.06 14.32
N LEU A 55 6.19 -4.62 13.61
CA LEU A 55 5.54 -3.93 12.50
C LEU A 55 4.18 -3.40 12.91
N SER A 56 3.90 -3.39 14.19
CA SER A 56 2.64 -2.88 14.73
C SER A 56 2.41 -1.45 14.26
N GLY A 57 1.18 -1.15 13.86
CA GLY A 57 0.84 0.16 13.31
C GLY A 57 0.90 0.21 11.80
N LEU A 58 1.40 -0.85 11.17
CA LEU A 58 1.42 -0.92 9.72
C LEU A 58 0.33 -1.85 9.22
N TRP A 59 -0.10 -1.60 7.99
CA TRP A 59 -1.10 -2.39 7.30
C TRP A 59 -0.55 -2.86 5.97
N SER A 60 -1.12 -3.91 5.43
CA SER A 60 -0.70 -4.39 4.11
C SER A 60 -1.88 -4.81 3.27
N ARG A 61 -1.72 -4.67 1.96
CA ARG A 61 -2.65 -5.18 0.96
C ARG A 61 -1.86 -5.88 -0.12
N ARG A 62 -2.40 -6.97 -0.62
CA ARG A 62 -1.74 -7.74 -1.66
C ARG A 62 -1.83 -7.03 -3.01
N ILE A 63 -0.69 -6.87 -3.68
CA ILE A 63 -0.63 -6.34 -5.04
C ILE A 63 -0.62 -7.51 -6.03
N ASP A 64 0.31 -8.44 -5.83
CA ASP A 64 0.38 -9.68 -6.62
C ASP A 64 1.00 -10.76 -5.74
N LYS A 65 1.40 -11.88 -6.36
CA LYS A 65 1.92 -13.01 -5.59
C LYS A 65 3.15 -12.67 -4.76
N GLY A 66 3.99 -11.80 -5.28
CA GLY A 66 5.26 -11.50 -4.63
C GLY A 66 5.36 -10.14 -3.99
N SER A 67 4.30 -9.35 -4.04
CA SER A 67 4.41 -7.98 -3.56
C SER A 67 3.17 -7.54 -2.81
N ARG A 68 3.39 -6.73 -1.77
CA ARG A 68 2.32 -6.15 -0.98
C ARG A 68 2.55 -4.65 -0.86
N MET A 69 1.45 -3.94 -0.68
CA MET A 69 1.47 -2.51 -0.40
C MET A 69 1.48 -2.35 1.11
N ILE A 70 2.51 -1.70 1.64
CA ILE A 70 2.63 -1.45 3.08
C ILE A 70 2.33 0.00 3.35
N TYR A 71 1.49 0.26 4.34
CA TYR A 71 1.07 1.62 4.62
C TYR A 71 0.73 1.80 6.10
N SER A 72 0.70 3.06 6.55
CA SER A 72 0.23 3.42 7.87
C SER A 72 -0.89 4.44 7.74
N ILE A 73 -1.71 4.54 8.78
CA ILE A 73 -2.88 5.42 8.78
C ILE A 73 -2.72 6.41 9.92
N GLU A 74 -2.90 7.69 9.62
CA GLU A 74 -2.93 8.75 10.62
C GLU A 74 -4.34 9.33 10.63
N ASP A 75 -5.19 8.79 11.50
CA ASP A 75 -6.60 9.16 11.53
C ASP A 75 -6.81 10.63 11.88
N GLU A 76 -6.02 11.16 12.80
CA GLU A 76 -6.17 12.56 13.21
C GLU A 76 -5.90 13.53 12.06
N ARG A 77 -5.02 13.15 11.14
CA ARG A 77 -4.68 13.98 10.00
C ARG A 77 -5.39 13.54 8.73
N VAL A 78 -6.21 12.50 8.83
CA VAL A 78 -6.95 11.92 7.71
C VAL A 78 -6.01 11.63 6.54
N LEU A 79 -4.95 10.88 6.84
CA LEU A 79 -3.90 10.67 5.86
C LEU A 79 -3.36 9.24 5.92
N VAL A 80 -3.00 8.71 4.75
CA VAL A 80 -2.40 7.39 4.62
C VAL A 80 -1.01 7.55 4.03
N ASN A 81 -0.02 7.00 4.73
CA ASN A 81 1.37 7.01 4.25
C ASN A 81 1.66 5.67 3.59
N VAL A 82 1.88 5.68 2.29
CA VAL A 82 2.27 4.47 1.57
C VAL A 82 3.79 4.33 1.68
N ILE A 83 4.22 3.25 2.32
CA ILE A 83 5.62 3.06 2.68
C ILE A 83 6.37 2.24 1.64
N SER A 84 5.72 1.22 1.10
CA SER A 84 6.36 0.32 0.16
C SER A 84 5.34 -0.29 -0.77
N LEU A 85 5.75 -0.60 -2.01
CA LEU A 85 4.91 -1.24 -3.00
C LEU A 85 5.55 -2.52 -3.51
N LYS A 86 6.59 -3.02 -2.86
CA LYS A 86 7.28 -4.24 -3.28
C LYS A 86 7.69 -5.04 -2.06
N GLY A 87 7.74 -6.37 -2.26
CA GLY A 87 8.21 -7.26 -1.22
C GLY A 87 7.17 -7.54 -0.16
N HIS A 88 7.61 -8.24 0.86
CA HIS A 88 6.78 -8.65 2.00
C HIS A 88 7.43 -8.20 3.29
N TYR A 89 6.69 -7.44 4.10
CA TYR A 89 7.17 -7.06 5.41
C TYR A 89 6.77 -8.15 6.40
N GLY A 90 7.69 -8.51 7.29
CA GLY A 90 7.41 -9.52 8.29
C GLY A 90 7.40 -10.94 7.74
N ASP A 91 7.77 -11.11 6.50
CA ASP A 91 7.82 -12.42 5.85
C ASP A 91 9.22 -12.99 5.98
N LYS A 92 9.29 -14.26 6.21
CA LYS A 92 10.58 -14.92 6.40
C LYS A 92 11.08 -15.53 5.12
#